data_17ed3a4395c0952bab166cacf5876ef2
#
_entry.id   17ed3a4395c0952bab166cacf5876ef2
#
_cell.length_a   1.000
_cell.length_b   1.000
_cell.length_c   1.000
_cell.angle_alpha   90.00
_cell.angle_beta   90.00
_cell.angle_gamma   90.00
#
_symmetry.space_group_name_H-M   'P 1'
#
loop_
_entity.id
_entity.type
_entity.pdbx_description
1 polymer ?
#
loop_
_entity_poly.entity_id
_entity_poly.type
_entity_poly.pdbx_seq_one_letter_code
_entity_poly.pdbx_strand_id
1 'polypeptide(L)' 'MFSFDNFAMTVVIALIVMAWLSFFSVILAG' A
#
# COMPACT_ATOMS: atom_id res chain seq x y z
N MET A 1 -7.68 -10.03 -21.74
CA MET A 1 -8.47 -10.43 -20.61
C MET A 1 -8.02 -9.72 -19.33
N PHE A 2 -8.95 -9.33 -18.54
CA PHE A 2 -8.64 -8.68 -17.29
C PHE A 2 -7.91 -9.63 -16.35
N SER A 3 -6.76 -9.22 -15.84
CA SER A 3 -5.96 -10.07 -14.97
C SER A 3 -6.30 -9.77 -13.52
N PHE A 4 -7.08 -10.64 -12.94
CA PHE A 4 -7.48 -10.47 -11.57
C PHE A 4 -6.30 -10.60 -10.61
N ASP A 5 -5.33 -11.44 -11.00
CA ASP A 5 -4.13 -11.60 -10.19
C ASP A 5 -3.34 -10.30 -10.09
N ASN A 6 -3.21 -9.60 -11.21
CA ASN A 6 -2.50 -8.33 -11.20
C ASN A 6 -3.26 -7.28 -10.40
N PHE A 7 -4.58 -7.32 -10.47
CA PHE A 7 -5.38 -6.39 -9.69
C PHE A 7 -5.17 -6.61 -8.20
N ALA A 8 -5.22 -7.88 -7.78
CA ALA A 8 -5.04 -8.21 -6.37
C ALA A 8 -3.65 -7.79 -5.89
N MET A 9 -2.64 -8.05 -6.70
CA MET A 9 -1.27 -7.68 -6.34
C MET A 9 -1.14 -6.17 -6.22
N THR A 10 -1.73 -5.43 -7.12
CA THR A 10 -1.68 -3.98 -7.08
C THR A 10 -2.33 -3.44 -5.81
N VAL A 11 -3.46 -4.01 -5.43
CA VAL A 11 -4.15 -3.58 -4.22
C VAL A 11 -3.29 -3.86 -2.99
N VAL A 12 -2.68 -5.03 -2.93
CA VAL A 12 -1.83 -5.39 -1.79
C VAL A 12 -0.65 -4.43 -1.68
N ILE A 13 0.00 -4.15 -2.79
CA ILE A 13 1.14 -3.22 -2.79
C ILE A 13 0.70 -1.84 -2.34
N ALA A 14 -0.44 -1.38 -2.83
CA ALA A 14 -0.94 -0.07 -2.45
C ALA A 14 -1.21 0.00 -0.95
N LEU A 15 -1.78 -1.06 -0.38
CA LEU A 15 -2.05 -1.10 1.05
C LEU A 15 -0.76 -1.09 1.85
N ILE A 16 0.25 -1.81 1.40
CA ILE A 16 1.54 -1.84 2.09
C ILE A 16 2.19 -0.46 2.06
N VAL A 17 2.18 0.18 0.90
CA VAL A 17 2.77 1.51 0.77
C VAL A 17 2.05 2.50 1.67
N MET A 18 0.73 2.46 1.67
CA MET A 18 -0.05 3.36 2.52
C MET A 18 0.23 3.12 4.00
N ALA A 19 0.37 1.86 4.38
CA ALA A 19 0.68 1.52 5.77
C ALA A 19 2.03 2.09 6.19
N TRP A 20 3.03 1.94 5.33
CA TRP A 20 4.36 2.46 5.64
C TRP A 20 4.38 3.98 5.68
N LEU A 21 3.67 4.63 4.77
CA LEU A 21 3.59 6.07 4.77
C LEU A 21 2.94 6.58 6.04
N SER A 22 1.89 5.92 6.49
CA SER A 22 1.22 6.31 7.72
C SER A 22 2.15 6.14 8.92
N PHE A 23 2.87 5.04 8.95
CA PHE A 23 3.80 4.76 10.04
C PHE A 23 4.88 5.82 10.14
N PHE A 24 5.50 6.13 9.01
CA PHE A 24 6.56 7.15 9.00
C PHE A 24 6.01 8.53 9.31
N SER A 25 4.80 8.83 8.85
CA SER A 25 4.19 10.12 9.15
C SER A 25 4.02 10.32 10.64
N VAL A 26 3.59 9.30 11.34
CA VAL A 26 3.43 9.38 12.78
C VAL A 26 4.77 9.61 13.47
N ILE A 27 5.79 8.88 13.04
CA ILE A 27 7.12 9.02 13.63
C ILE A 27 7.66 10.43 13.43
N LEU A 28 7.53 10.95 12.21
CA LEU A 28 8.08 12.26 11.89
C LEU A 28 7.26 13.39 12.50
N ALA A 29 5.95 13.21 12.57
CA ALA A 29 5.10 14.22 13.18
C ALA A 29 5.25 14.23 14.69
N GLY A 30 5.64 13.11 15.22
CA GLY A 30 6.02 12.91 16.56
C GLY A 30 5.29 13.39 17.58
#